data_50d26ebdd982874ca34236f35fac2c0d
#
_entry.id   50d26ebdd982874ca34236f35fac2c0d
#
_cell.length_a   1.000
_cell.length_b   1.000
_cell.length_c   1.000
_cell.angle_alpha   90.00
_cell.angle_beta   90.00
_cell.angle_gamma   90.00
#
_symmetry.space_group_name_H-M   'P 1'
#
loop_
_entity.id
_entity.type
_entity.pdbx_description
1 polymer ?
#
loop_
_entity_poly.entity_id
_entity_poly.type
_entity_poly.pdbx_seq_one_letter_code
_entity_poly.pdbx_strand_id
1 'polypeptide(L)'
;ADGKTLLATDHPNTSGGTFSNKLAVAADLSEASIEDLCIQIMQATDDRGNLINLMPKSLHVAPANWFEATRILNTTLQVGTANNDISAIRHLGIFPDGVKLNHYFTSPKAWFVRTNISKGKGLIFLQREAMSFERDNDFSTKNALALGYERYSCGIVDPRAIYGTE
;
A
#
# COMPACT_ATOMS: atom_id res chain seq x y z
N ALA A 1 14.05 8.90 -5.04
CA ALA A 1 13.27 9.05 -3.81
C ALA A 1 13.28 10.52 -3.42
N ASP A 2 12.16 11.04 -3.04
CA ASP A 2 11.92 12.45 -2.71
C ASP A 2 12.36 12.84 -1.28
N GLY A 3 12.94 11.90 -0.53
CA GLY A 3 13.39 12.11 0.86
C GLY A 3 12.27 12.13 1.89
N LYS A 4 11.03 11.82 1.48
CA LYS A 4 9.87 11.76 2.36
C LYS A 4 9.57 10.33 2.81
N THR A 5 8.75 10.19 3.84
CA THR A 5 8.17 8.89 4.22
C THR A 5 7.26 8.36 3.13
N LEU A 6 6.98 7.05 3.13
CA LEU A 6 6.10 6.41 2.13
C LEU A 6 4.72 7.08 2.06
N LEU A 7 4.15 7.39 3.23
CA LEU A 7 2.92 8.17 3.34
C LEU A 7 3.28 9.58 3.85
N ALA A 8 2.98 10.58 3.06
CA ALA A 8 3.20 11.97 3.41
C ALA A 8 2.13 12.86 2.75
N THR A 9 1.90 14.01 3.33
CA THR A 9 0.97 15.01 2.80
C THR A 9 1.63 15.99 1.85
N ASP A 10 2.97 15.92 1.71
CA ASP A 10 3.80 16.91 1.06
C ASP A 10 4.85 16.30 0.11
N HIS A 11 4.49 15.25 -0.63
CA HIS A 11 5.36 14.74 -1.68
C HIS A 11 5.58 15.79 -2.76
N PRO A 12 6.84 16.13 -3.10
CA PRO A 12 7.12 17.17 -4.07
C PRO A 12 6.81 16.72 -5.50
N ASN A 13 6.23 17.60 -6.30
CA ASN A 13 6.12 17.44 -7.74
C ASN A 13 7.31 18.08 -8.44
N THR A 14 7.75 17.52 -9.57
CA THR A 14 8.89 18.02 -10.34
C THR A 14 8.64 19.43 -10.89
N SER A 15 7.40 19.74 -11.22
CA SER A 15 6.99 21.06 -11.75
C SER A 15 6.65 22.10 -10.67
N GLY A 16 6.83 21.74 -9.40
CA GLY A 16 6.46 22.57 -8.24
C GLY A 16 5.12 22.18 -7.63
N GLY A 17 4.92 22.56 -6.36
CA GLY A 17 3.78 22.12 -5.56
C GLY A 17 4.00 20.75 -4.94
N THR A 18 2.99 20.27 -4.23
CA THR A 18 3.03 19.00 -3.51
C THR A 18 1.73 18.22 -3.71
N PHE A 19 1.79 16.90 -3.52
CA PHE A 19 0.60 16.05 -3.46
C PHE A 19 0.62 15.20 -2.18
N SER A 20 -0.54 14.76 -1.76
CA SER A 20 -0.72 13.88 -0.60
C SER A 20 -1.14 12.48 -1.05
N ASN A 21 -0.53 11.45 -0.47
CA ASN A 21 -0.99 10.07 -0.57
C ASN A 21 -1.52 9.54 0.77
N LYS A 22 -1.88 10.45 1.66
CA LYS A 22 -2.42 10.20 2.99
C LYS A 22 -3.69 11.02 3.20
N LEU A 23 -4.66 10.50 3.94
CA LEU A 23 -5.81 11.28 4.39
C LEU A 23 -5.34 12.47 5.23
N ALA A 24 -5.99 13.62 5.08
CA ALA A 24 -5.66 14.84 5.83
C ALA A 24 -5.80 14.64 7.35
N VAL A 25 -6.75 13.82 7.76
CA VAL A 25 -6.96 13.39 9.14
C VAL A 25 -6.87 11.87 9.16
N ALA A 26 -6.06 11.32 10.07
CA ALA A 26 -5.99 9.88 10.27
C ALA A 26 -7.37 9.35 10.70
N ALA A 27 -7.86 8.34 10.00
CA ALA A 27 -9.17 7.75 10.24
C ALA A 27 -9.07 6.23 10.39
N ASP A 28 -9.83 5.69 11.34
CA ASP A 28 -10.02 4.26 11.46
C ASP A 28 -10.73 3.72 10.21
N LEU A 29 -10.59 2.44 9.95
CA LEU A 29 -11.21 1.79 8.79
C LEU A 29 -12.74 1.88 8.90
N SER A 30 -13.37 2.53 7.95
CA SER A 30 -14.81 2.66 7.81
C SER A 30 -15.18 2.80 6.34
N GLU A 31 -16.46 2.64 6.00
CA GLU A 31 -16.94 2.83 4.63
C GLU A 31 -16.64 4.26 4.16
N ALA A 32 -16.96 5.28 4.97
CA ALA A 32 -16.72 6.68 4.65
C ALA A 32 -15.23 7.00 4.44
N SER A 33 -14.34 6.50 5.32
CA SER A 33 -12.90 6.76 5.18
C SER A 33 -12.29 6.09 3.93
N ILE A 34 -12.82 4.94 3.52
CA ILE A 34 -12.44 4.28 2.27
C ILE A 34 -12.91 5.09 1.07
N GLU A 35 -14.16 5.58 1.09
CA GLU A 35 -14.71 6.42 0.02
C GLU A 35 -13.90 7.71 -0.15
N ASP A 36 -13.59 8.41 0.93
CA ASP A 36 -12.77 9.62 0.91
C ASP A 36 -11.38 9.35 0.29
N LEU A 37 -10.74 8.25 0.69
CA LEU A 37 -9.44 7.89 0.12
C LEU A 37 -9.54 7.49 -1.36
N CYS A 38 -10.59 6.80 -1.76
CA CYS A 38 -10.84 6.46 -3.16
C CYS A 38 -11.08 7.71 -4.02
N ILE A 39 -11.81 8.69 -3.52
CA ILE A 39 -12.01 9.98 -4.19
C ILE A 39 -10.67 10.69 -4.36
N GLN A 40 -9.85 10.74 -3.31
CA GLN A 40 -8.51 11.33 -3.38
C GLN A 40 -7.62 10.64 -4.42
N ILE A 41 -7.67 9.31 -4.52
CA ILE A 41 -6.94 8.54 -5.53
C ILE A 41 -7.41 8.91 -6.94
N MET A 42 -8.74 8.95 -7.18
CA MET A 42 -9.31 9.23 -8.50
C MET A 42 -9.10 10.69 -8.95
N GLN A 43 -8.87 11.60 -8.00
CA GLN A 43 -8.52 13.01 -8.26
C GLN A 43 -7.02 13.26 -8.37
N ALA A 44 -6.19 12.21 -8.33
CA ALA A 44 -4.75 12.36 -8.39
C ALA A 44 -4.29 13.01 -9.69
N THR A 45 -3.24 13.82 -9.59
CA THR A 45 -2.62 14.50 -10.72
C THR A 45 -1.19 14.00 -10.94
N ASP A 46 -0.69 14.19 -12.16
CA ASP A 46 0.71 13.99 -12.50
C ASP A 46 1.60 15.11 -11.91
N ASP A 47 2.89 15.04 -12.19
CA ASP A 47 3.85 16.05 -11.74
C ASP A 47 3.65 17.42 -12.39
N ARG A 48 2.81 17.53 -13.41
CA ARG A 48 2.48 18.77 -14.12
C ARG A 48 1.10 19.31 -13.78
N GLY A 49 0.36 18.62 -12.88
CA GLY A 49 -0.98 19.00 -12.48
C GLY A 49 -2.10 18.49 -13.39
N ASN A 50 -1.80 17.64 -14.39
CA ASN A 50 -2.84 17.02 -15.21
C ASN A 50 -3.47 15.85 -14.47
N LEU A 51 -4.78 15.67 -14.59
CA LEU A 51 -5.49 14.52 -14.05
C LEU A 51 -4.98 13.22 -14.68
N ILE A 52 -4.76 12.21 -13.86
CA ILE A 52 -4.35 10.87 -14.29
C ILE A 52 -5.45 9.86 -13.98
N ASN A 53 -5.56 8.82 -14.81
CA ASN A 53 -6.48 7.72 -14.55
C ASN A 53 -5.88 6.76 -13.51
N LEU A 54 -5.98 7.14 -12.25
CA LEU A 54 -5.54 6.34 -11.12
C LEU A 54 -6.75 5.73 -10.43
N MET A 55 -6.74 4.39 -10.26
CA MET A 55 -7.83 3.64 -9.66
C MET A 55 -7.34 2.80 -8.49
N PRO A 56 -8.13 2.67 -7.42
CA PRO A 56 -7.88 1.70 -6.37
C PRO A 56 -7.84 0.27 -6.94
N LYS A 57 -7.03 -0.59 -6.35
CA LYS A 57 -6.88 -1.97 -6.82
C LYS A 57 -7.06 -3.01 -5.72
N SER A 58 -6.42 -2.81 -4.57
CA SER A 58 -6.51 -3.72 -3.42
C SER A 58 -6.42 -2.96 -2.12
N LEU A 59 -7.18 -3.43 -1.13
CA LEU A 59 -7.16 -2.93 0.24
C LEU A 59 -6.26 -3.83 1.10
N HIS A 60 -5.25 -3.25 1.73
CA HIS A 60 -4.32 -3.94 2.62
C HIS A 60 -4.60 -3.55 4.06
N VAL A 61 -4.82 -4.52 4.92
CA VAL A 61 -5.22 -4.29 6.32
C VAL A 61 -4.40 -5.12 7.30
N ALA A 62 -4.30 -4.62 8.53
CA ALA A 62 -3.80 -5.38 9.67
C ALA A 62 -4.79 -6.50 10.07
N PRO A 63 -4.34 -7.55 10.79
CA PRO A 63 -5.22 -8.63 11.25
C PRO A 63 -6.42 -8.16 12.07
N ALA A 64 -6.27 -7.09 12.86
CA ALA A 64 -7.35 -6.50 13.65
C ALA A 64 -8.52 -5.99 12.80
N ASN A 65 -8.23 -5.46 11.61
CA ASN A 65 -9.22 -4.86 10.71
C ASN A 65 -9.72 -5.84 9.63
N TRP A 66 -9.27 -7.09 9.65
CA TRP A 66 -9.59 -8.07 8.60
C TRP A 66 -11.09 -8.33 8.44
N PHE A 67 -11.75 -8.58 9.56
CA PHE A 67 -13.18 -8.86 9.56
C PHE A 67 -14.02 -7.65 9.18
N GLU A 68 -13.61 -6.47 9.65
CA GLU A 68 -14.29 -5.21 9.33
C GLU A 68 -14.16 -4.88 7.84
N ALA A 69 -12.95 -4.96 7.29
CA ALA A 69 -12.71 -4.79 5.86
C ALA A 69 -13.56 -5.75 5.01
N THR A 70 -13.66 -7.01 5.45
CA THR A 70 -14.46 -8.02 4.74
C THR A 70 -15.95 -7.70 4.80
N ARG A 71 -16.46 -7.19 5.92
CA ARG A 71 -17.86 -6.75 6.03
C ARG A 71 -18.14 -5.59 5.09
N ILE A 72 -17.31 -4.53 5.12
CA ILE A 72 -17.48 -3.34 4.29
C ILE A 72 -17.50 -3.71 2.81
N LEU A 73 -16.57 -4.55 2.35
CA LEU A 73 -16.46 -4.90 0.93
C LEU A 73 -17.53 -5.87 0.43
N ASN A 74 -18.09 -6.72 1.31
CA ASN A 74 -19.02 -7.77 0.90
C ASN A 74 -20.48 -7.52 1.27
N THR A 75 -20.77 -6.50 2.08
CA THR A 75 -22.15 -6.16 2.44
C THR A 75 -22.90 -5.57 1.25
N THR A 76 -24.15 -6.01 1.05
CA THR A 76 -25.02 -5.48 -0.03
C THR A 76 -25.61 -4.13 0.30
N LEU A 77 -25.84 -3.87 1.60
CA LEU A 77 -26.38 -2.62 2.11
C LEU A 77 -25.28 -1.89 2.88
N GLN A 78 -25.45 -0.58 3.03
CA GLN A 78 -24.49 0.25 3.75
C GLN A 78 -24.36 -0.17 5.20
N VAL A 79 -23.11 -0.32 5.66
CA VAL A 79 -22.80 -0.80 7.03
C VAL A 79 -23.13 0.30 8.06
N GLY A 80 -23.87 -0.06 9.11
CA GLY A 80 -24.11 0.83 10.25
C GLY A 80 -25.23 1.86 10.06
N THR A 81 -26.00 1.77 8.99
CA THR A 81 -27.17 2.64 8.77
C THR A 81 -28.49 1.88 8.92
N ALA A 82 -29.54 2.59 9.35
CA ALA A 82 -30.91 2.06 9.37
C ALA A 82 -31.61 2.14 8.00
N ASN A 83 -30.96 2.77 7.03
CA ASN A 83 -31.45 2.94 5.67
C ASN A 83 -31.09 1.71 4.84
N ASN A 84 -31.95 1.37 3.87
CA ASN A 84 -31.67 0.32 2.88
C ASN A 84 -30.82 0.85 1.72
N ASP A 85 -29.82 1.68 2.01
CA ASP A 85 -28.93 2.21 1.00
C ASP A 85 -27.96 1.14 0.51
N ILE A 86 -27.62 1.19 -0.78
CA ILE A 86 -26.71 0.22 -1.41
C ILE A 86 -25.28 0.55 -1.00
N SER A 87 -24.47 -0.47 -0.65
CA SER A 87 -23.03 -0.28 -0.51
C SER A 87 -22.41 0.07 -1.87
N ALA A 88 -21.97 1.32 -2.02
CA ALA A 88 -21.36 1.81 -3.25
C ALA A 88 -20.04 1.09 -3.56
N ILE A 89 -19.23 0.84 -2.55
CA ILE A 89 -17.91 0.18 -2.66
C ILE A 89 -18.05 -1.19 -3.31
N ARG A 90 -19.01 -1.99 -2.83
CA ARG A 90 -19.26 -3.32 -3.40
C ARG A 90 -19.86 -3.24 -4.79
N HIS A 91 -20.85 -2.39 -4.98
CA HIS A 91 -21.61 -2.32 -6.24
C HIS A 91 -20.71 -1.89 -7.41
N LEU A 92 -19.83 -0.94 -7.17
CA LEU A 92 -18.87 -0.43 -8.15
C LEU A 92 -17.67 -1.36 -8.36
N GLY A 93 -17.43 -2.33 -7.47
CA GLY A 93 -16.28 -3.22 -7.56
C GLY A 93 -14.95 -2.49 -7.52
N ILE A 94 -14.83 -1.46 -6.67
CA ILE A 94 -13.67 -0.56 -6.60
C ILE A 94 -12.36 -1.30 -6.35
N PHE A 95 -12.40 -2.43 -5.63
CA PHE A 95 -11.23 -3.23 -5.31
C PHE A 95 -11.23 -4.59 -6.05
N PRO A 96 -10.80 -4.64 -7.31
CA PRO A 96 -10.82 -5.87 -8.09
C PRO A 96 -9.94 -6.99 -7.50
N ASP A 97 -8.84 -6.65 -6.83
CA ASP A 97 -7.96 -7.61 -6.15
C ASP A 97 -8.40 -7.91 -4.69
N GLY A 98 -9.50 -7.31 -4.21
CA GLY A 98 -10.10 -7.52 -2.90
C GLY A 98 -9.24 -7.06 -1.72
N VAL A 99 -9.52 -7.64 -0.54
CA VAL A 99 -8.77 -7.38 0.70
C VAL A 99 -7.55 -8.28 0.78
N LYS A 100 -6.41 -7.71 1.18
CA LYS A 100 -5.15 -8.42 1.44
C LYS A 100 -4.76 -8.24 2.90
N LEU A 101 -4.62 -9.36 3.59
CA LEU A 101 -4.14 -9.39 4.96
C LEU A 101 -2.61 -9.26 4.99
N ASN A 102 -2.10 -8.37 5.83
CA ASN A 102 -0.67 -8.26 6.10
C ASN A 102 -0.40 -8.44 7.60
N HIS A 103 0.26 -9.53 7.94
CA HIS A 103 0.61 -9.87 9.33
C HIS A 103 1.74 -9.00 9.90
N TYR A 104 2.47 -8.28 9.05
CA TYR A 104 3.64 -7.49 9.47
C TYR A 104 3.31 -6.03 9.77
N PHE A 105 2.04 -5.64 9.70
CA PHE A 105 1.67 -4.30 10.12
C PHE A 105 1.77 -4.17 11.63
N THR A 106 2.58 -3.22 12.09
CA THR A 106 2.82 -2.96 13.51
C THR A 106 1.67 -2.17 14.15
N SER A 107 1.03 -1.27 13.39
CA SER A 107 -0.16 -0.55 13.85
C SER A 107 -1.42 -1.36 13.53
N PRO A 108 -2.26 -1.67 14.54
CA PRO A 108 -3.51 -2.40 14.32
C PRO A 108 -4.55 -1.58 13.54
N LYS A 109 -4.41 -0.26 13.51
CA LYS A 109 -5.33 0.66 12.85
C LYS A 109 -4.91 1.00 11.42
N ALA A 110 -3.66 0.71 11.04
CA ALA A 110 -3.13 1.04 9.73
C ALA A 110 -3.83 0.23 8.63
N TRP A 111 -4.22 0.92 7.57
CA TRP A 111 -4.75 0.34 6.35
C TRP A 111 -4.29 1.13 5.13
N PHE A 112 -4.12 0.43 4.02
CA PHE A 112 -3.54 0.99 2.81
C PHE A 112 -4.31 0.53 1.59
N VAL A 113 -4.42 1.40 0.61
CA VAL A 113 -4.97 1.10 -0.71
C VAL A 113 -3.86 1.14 -1.73
N ARG A 114 -3.67 0.05 -2.43
CA ARG A 114 -2.77 -0.03 -3.58
C ARG A 114 -3.52 0.38 -4.84
N THR A 115 -2.87 1.17 -5.67
CA THR A 115 -3.42 1.67 -6.93
C THR A 115 -3.04 0.79 -8.12
N ASN A 116 -3.58 1.13 -9.29
CA ASN A 116 -3.34 0.43 -10.56
C ASN A 116 -2.00 0.79 -11.24
N ILE A 117 -1.10 1.51 -10.56
CA ILE A 117 0.24 1.80 -11.11
C ILE A 117 0.95 0.51 -11.49
N SER A 118 1.49 0.48 -12.72
CA SER A 118 2.14 -0.69 -13.31
C SER A 118 3.31 -1.19 -12.47
N LYS A 119 3.57 -2.48 -12.54
CA LYS A 119 4.77 -3.10 -11.95
C LYS A 119 6.03 -2.39 -12.43
N GLY A 120 6.93 -2.08 -11.48
CA GLY A 120 8.19 -1.38 -11.76
C GLY A 120 8.12 0.14 -11.76
N LYS A 121 6.92 0.74 -11.66
CA LYS A 121 6.75 2.19 -11.52
C LYS A 121 6.28 2.62 -10.12
N GLY A 122 5.88 1.70 -9.27
CA GLY A 122 5.47 1.95 -7.89
C GLY A 122 6.51 1.48 -6.88
N LEU A 123 6.11 0.55 -6.03
CA LEU A 123 7.02 -0.13 -5.10
C LEU A 123 7.84 -1.15 -5.87
N ILE A 124 9.18 -1.10 -5.71
CA ILE A 124 10.10 -2.00 -6.38
C ILE A 124 10.96 -2.76 -5.38
N PHE A 125 11.24 -4.01 -5.71
CA PHE A 125 12.23 -4.84 -5.05
C PHE A 125 13.35 -5.13 -6.04
N LEU A 126 14.57 -4.72 -5.69
CA LEU A 126 15.77 -4.87 -6.52
C LEU A 126 16.65 -5.93 -5.89
N GLN A 127 16.69 -7.11 -6.47
CA GLN A 127 17.59 -8.17 -6.07
C GLN A 127 18.88 -8.07 -6.88
N ARG A 128 19.98 -7.70 -6.21
CA ARG A 128 21.29 -7.61 -6.83
C ARG A 128 21.96 -8.98 -6.90
N GLU A 129 21.81 -9.74 -5.85
CA GLU A 129 22.41 -11.09 -5.72
C GLU A 129 21.42 -12.00 -5.00
N ALA A 130 21.13 -13.13 -5.62
CA ALA A 130 20.25 -14.13 -5.03
C ALA A 130 20.91 -14.78 -3.82
N MET A 131 20.10 -15.27 -2.89
CA MET A 131 20.58 -15.98 -1.72
C MET A 131 21.45 -17.18 -2.14
N SER A 132 22.70 -17.21 -1.69
CA SER A 132 23.63 -18.30 -1.90
C SER A 132 24.14 -18.82 -0.56
N PHE A 133 24.40 -20.12 -0.51
CA PHE A 133 25.01 -20.77 0.63
C PHE A 133 26.30 -21.43 0.20
N GLU A 134 27.41 -21.06 0.86
CA GLU A 134 28.70 -21.65 0.66
C GLU A 134 29.15 -22.35 1.93
N ARG A 135 29.88 -23.44 1.77
CA ARG A 135 30.46 -24.20 2.88
C ARG A 135 31.96 -24.41 2.61
N ASP A 136 32.75 -24.21 3.64
CA ASP A 136 34.18 -24.41 3.61
C ASP A 136 34.66 -24.98 4.94
N ASN A 137 35.88 -25.51 4.98
CA ASN A 137 36.52 -25.96 6.19
C ASN A 137 37.78 -25.11 6.45
N ASP A 138 37.87 -24.57 7.65
CA ASP A 138 39.12 -23.92 8.07
C ASP A 138 40.23 -24.96 8.24
N PHE A 139 41.23 -24.85 7.42
CA PHE A 139 42.36 -25.79 7.41
C PHE A 139 43.12 -25.80 8.75
N SER A 140 43.23 -24.65 9.43
CA SER A 140 44.03 -24.51 10.66
C SER A 140 43.29 -25.05 11.89
N THR A 141 41.99 -24.80 11.99
CA THR A 141 41.19 -25.16 13.18
C THR A 141 40.30 -26.38 12.99
N LYS A 142 40.20 -26.90 11.75
CA LYS A 142 39.28 -27.99 11.37
C LYS A 142 37.81 -27.70 11.61
N ASN A 143 37.43 -26.43 11.77
CA ASN A 143 36.07 -26.02 11.94
C ASN A 143 35.31 -25.94 10.59
N ALA A 144 34.08 -26.40 10.57
CA ALA A 144 33.18 -26.20 9.43
C ALA A 144 32.67 -24.77 9.40
N LEU A 145 32.81 -24.09 8.27
CA LEU A 145 32.33 -22.76 8.01
C LEU A 145 31.12 -22.82 7.08
N ALA A 146 30.08 -22.01 7.35
CA ALA A 146 28.96 -21.86 6.48
C ALA A 146 28.68 -20.35 6.31
N LEU A 147 28.56 -19.90 5.06
CA LEU A 147 28.25 -18.53 4.69
C LEU A 147 26.90 -18.48 3.95
N GLY A 148 25.97 -17.68 4.45
CA GLY A 148 24.78 -17.29 3.72
C GLY A 148 24.93 -15.85 3.26
N TYR A 149 24.71 -15.59 1.97
CA TYR A 149 24.87 -14.26 1.38
C TYR A 149 23.72 -13.93 0.45
N GLU A 150 23.14 -12.71 0.63
CA GLU A 150 22.11 -12.15 -0.21
C GLU A 150 22.24 -10.62 -0.25
N ARG A 151 21.99 -10.03 -1.40
CA ARG A 151 21.96 -8.57 -1.54
C ARG A 151 20.69 -8.12 -2.26
N TYR A 152 19.90 -7.33 -1.58
CA TYR A 152 18.68 -6.74 -2.14
C TYR A 152 18.47 -5.31 -1.61
N SER A 153 17.61 -4.58 -2.29
CA SER A 153 17.14 -3.27 -1.85
C SER A 153 15.67 -3.10 -2.23
N CYS A 154 14.94 -2.40 -1.39
CA CYS A 154 13.56 -2.01 -1.67
C CYS A 154 13.53 -0.51 -1.94
N GLY A 155 12.67 -0.08 -2.85
CA GLY A 155 12.54 1.34 -3.16
C GLY A 155 11.14 1.70 -3.65
N ILE A 156 10.89 2.99 -3.70
CA ILE A 156 9.67 3.58 -4.21
C ILE A 156 10.05 4.47 -5.38
N VAL A 157 9.44 4.25 -6.53
CA VAL A 157 9.61 5.10 -7.71
C VAL A 157 8.56 6.20 -7.70
N ASP A 158 7.29 5.83 -7.55
CA ASP A 158 6.17 6.75 -7.49
C ASP A 158 5.34 6.50 -6.23
N PRO A 159 5.27 7.47 -5.29
CA PRO A 159 4.46 7.38 -4.09
C PRO A 159 2.94 7.23 -4.35
N ARG A 160 2.47 7.60 -5.56
CA ARG A 160 1.06 7.40 -5.97
C ARG A 160 0.65 5.93 -6.11
N ALA A 161 1.60 5.00 -5.97
CA ALA A 161 1.32 3.57 -5.99
C ALA A 161 0.59 3.07 -4.74
N ILE A 162 0.68 3.81 -3.63
CA ILE A 162 0.07 3.45 -2.36
C ILE A 162 -0.48 4.69 -1.66
N TYR A 163 -1.69 4.55 -1.14
CA TYR A 163 -2.37 5.54 -0.32
C TYR A 163 -2.77 4.89 1.00
N GLY A 164 -2.91 5.65 2.07
CA GLY A 164 -3.31 5.06 3.33
C GLY A 164 -3.41 6.03 4.49
N THR A 165 -3.63 5.45 5.65
CA THR A 165 -3.65 6.14 6.94
C THR A 165 -2.93 5.28 7.99
N GLU A 166 -2.34 5.94 8.94
CA GLU A 166 -1.64 5.37 10.10
C GLU A 166 -2.31 5.78 11.39
#